data_38722fc08804dc825e322b758c109077
#
_entry.id   38722fc08804dc825e322b758c109077
#
_cell.length_a   1.000
_cell.length_b   1.000
_cell.length_c   1.000
_cell.angle_alpha   90.00
_cell.angle_beta   90.00
_cell.angle_gamma   90.00
#
_symmetry.space_group_name_H-M   'P 1'
#
loop_
_entity.id
_entity.type
_entity.pdbx_description
1 polymer ?
#
loop_
_entity_poly.entity_id
_entity_poly.type
_entity_poly.pdbx_seq_one_letter_code
_entity_poly.pdbx_strand_id
1 'polypeptide(L)'
;QEYNNISIPISDILYIEAMENYTKIFRINGNYILSRTSLKSIQEMLPEKAFLRTHRSYIIPVNKVERFSKREINLTGCRIVIPIGRQYAENAYATLTARNMVL
;
A
#
# COMPACT_ATOMS: atom_id res chain seq x y z
N GLN A 1 -32.09 8.61 -2.64
CA GLN A 1 -30.81 9.29 -2.54
C GLN A 1 -29.74 8.51 -3.28
N GLU A 2 -28.97 9.19 -4.07
CA GLU A 2 -27.89 8.58 -4.82
C GLU A 2 -26.54 8.88 -4.21
N TYR A 3 -25.65 7.90 -4.28
CA TYR A 3 -24.27 8.06 -3.83
C TYR A 3 -23.36 7.92 -5.03
N ASN A 4 -22.40 8.80 -5.13
CA ASN A 4 -21.39 8.70 -6.19
C ASN A 4 -20.34 7.69 -5.77
N ASN A 5 -19.97 6.86 -6.73
CA ASN A 5 -18.84 5.97 -6.57
C ASN A 5 -17.59 6.67 -7.06
N ILE A 6 -16.51 6.55 -6.32
CA ILE A 6 -15.22 7.08 -6.74
C ILE A 6 -14.43 5.91 -7.30
N SER A 7 -13.99 6.06 -8.54
CA SER A 7 -13.22 5.03 -9.21
C SER A 7 -11.75 5.43 -9.21
N ILE A 8 -10.90 4.56 -8.67
CA ILE A 8 -9.46 4.79 -8.63
C ILE A 8 -8.78 3.67 -9.40
N PRO A 9 -8.12 3.97 -10.51
CA PRO A 9 -7.37 2.94 -11.22
C PRO A 9 -6.31 2.33 -10.29
N ILE A 10 -6.20 1.02 -10.30
CA ILE A 10 -5.25 0.31 -9.46
C ILE A 10 -3.83 0.86 -9.65
N SER A 11 -3.46 1.13 -10.90
CA SER A 11 -2.13 1.65 -11.24
C SER A 11 -1.88 3.07 -10.72
N ASP A 12 -2.93 3.75 -10.29
CA ASP A 12 -2.84 5.13 -9.80
C ASP A 12 -2.54 5.18 -8.29
N ILE A 13 -2.62 4.06 -7.61
CA ILE A 13 -2.43 3.99 -6.17
C ILE A 13 -0.94 3.94 -5.85
N LEU A 14 -0.48 4.91 -5.06
CA LEU A 14 0.92 4.96 -4.62
C LEU A 14 1.11 4.21 -3.31
N TYR A 15 0.27 4.46 -2.32
CA TYR A 15 0.22 3.69 -1.09
C TYR A 15 -1.05 4.05 -0.33
N ILE A 16 -1.40 3.22 0.64
CA ILE A 16 -2.61 3.40 1.43
C ILE A 16 -2.22 3.40 2.91
N GLU A 17 -2.70 4.40 3.63
CA GLU A 17 -2.36 4.58 5.03
C GLU A 17 -3.61 4.71 5.88
N ALA A 18 -3.70 3.90 6.94
CA ALA A 18 -4.78 4.01 7.91
C ALA A 18 -4.45 5.09 8.92
N MET A 19 -5.39 6.00 9.13
CA MET A 19 -5.37 7.00 10.18
C MET A 19 -6.39 6.58 11.23
N GLU A 20 -6.58 7.36 12.30
CA GLU A 20 -7.49 6.98 13.38
C GLU A 20 -8.88 6.57 12.88
N ASN A 21 -9.55 7.46 12.17
CA ASN A 21 -10.92 7.24 11.71
C ASN A 21 -11.07 7.18 10.20
N TYR A 22 -9.96 7.28 9.48
CA TYR A 22 -9.98 7.36 8.03
C TYR A 22 -8.86 6.54 7.45
N THR A 23 -9.01 6.20 6.19
CA THR A 23 -7.94 5.61 5.40
C THR A 23 -7.65 6.58 4.26
N LYS A 24 -6.38 6.89 4.07
CA LYS A 24 -5.94 7.75 2.97
C LYS A 24 -5.40 6.88 1.86
N ILE A 25 -5.96 7.06 0.67
CA ILE A 25 -5.48 6.39 -0.53
C ILE A 25 -4.69 7.41 -1.33
N PHE A 26 -3.37 7.32 -1.27
CA PHE A 26 -2.47 8.26 -1.95
C PHE A 26 -2.30 7.84 -3.40
N ARG A 27 -2.35 8.83 -4.29
CA ARG A 27 -2.26 8.63 -5.73
C ARG A 27 -0.90 9.09 -6.23
N ILE A 28 -0.50 8.55 -7.36
CA ILE A 28 0.81 8.89 -7.95
C ILE A 28 0.93 10.36 -8.32
N ASN A 29 -0.19 11.08 -8.51
CA ASN A 29 -0.16 12.53 -8.78
C ASN A 29 0.02 13.38 -7.52
N GLY A 30 0.19 12.76 -6.35
CA GLY A 30 0.39 13.47 -5.09
C GLY A 30 -0.90 13.77 -4.31
N ASN A 31 -2.05 13.56 -4.90
CA ASN A 31 -3.32 13.75 -4.22
C ASN A 31 -3.70 12.49 -3.44
N TYR A 32 -4.67 12.62 -2.55
CA TYR A 32 -5.19 11.46 -1.84
C TYR A 32 -6.70 11.55 -1.71
N ILE A 33 -7.30 10.40 -1.47
CA ILE A 33 -8.74 10.27 -1.24
C ILE A 33 -8.92 9.76 0.17
N LEU A 34 -9.81 10.39 0.92
CA LEU A 34 -10.18 9.92 2.26
C LEU A 34 -11.34 8.94 2.15
N SER A 35 -11.23 7.84 2.87
CA SER A 35 -12.27 6.83 2.95
C SER A 35 -12.49 6.45 4.41
N ARG A 36 -13.72 6.09 4.75
CA ARG A 36 -14.01 5.54 6.07
C ARG A 36 -13.92 4.01 6.07
N THR A 37 -13.65 3.43 4.93
CA THR A 37 -13.47 1.99 4.79
C THR A 37 -12.20 1.58 5.53
N SER A 38 -12.28 0.52 6.32
CA SER A 38 -11.11 0.04 7.07
C SER A 38 -10.02 -0.45 6.12
N LEU A 39 -8.78 -0.44 6.60
CA LEU A 39 -7.65 -0.93 5.80
C LEU A 39 -7.82 -2.41 5.46
N LYS A 40 -8.37 -3.19 6.38
CA LYS A 40 -8.64 -4.59 6.13
C LYS A 40 -9.64 -4.78 4.99
N SER A 41 -10.72 -4.00 4.99
CA SER A 41 -11.72 -4.08 3.92
C SER A 41 -11.15 -3.64 2.59
N ILE A 42 -10.32 -2.59 2.59
CA ILE A 42 -9.65 -2.14 1.37
C ILE A 42 -8.72 -3.23 0.85
N GLN A 43 -7.97 -3.87 1.74
CA GLN A 43 -7.08 -4.96 1.36
C GLN A 43 -7.85 -6.08 0.64
N GLU A 44 -9.05 -6.40 1.12
CA GLU A 44 -9.88 -7.43 0.50
C GLU A 44 -10.41 -7.03 -0.87
N MET A 45 -10.49 -5.73 -1.15
CA MET A 45 -10.93 -5.22 -2.44
C MET A 45 -9.82 -5.19 -3.49
N LEU A 46 -8.57 -5.22 -3.05
CA LEU A 46 -7.42 -5.08 -3.95
C LEU A 46 -6.96 -6.44 -4.46
N PRO A 47 -6.37 -6.49 -5.66
CA PRO A 47 -5.78 -7.73 -6.16
C PRO A 47 -4.67 -8.19 -5.21
N GLU A 48 -4.80 -9.40 -4.72
CA GLU A 48 -3.90 -9.94 -3.71
C GLU A 48 -2.44 -9.93 -4.16
N LYS A 49 -2.20 -10.25 -5.44
CA LYS A 49 -0.84 -10.34 -5.96
C LYS A 49 -0.23 -8.98 -6.28
N ALA A 50 -1.03 -7.93 -6.36
CA ALA A 50 -0.54 -6.61 -6.75
C ALA A 50 -0.21 -5.73 -5.54
N PHE A 51 -0.74 -6.06 -4.37
CA PHE A 51 -0.58 -5.26 -3.17
C PHE A 51 -0.09 -6.08 -2.01
N LEU A 52 0.58 -5.42 -1.08
CA LEU A 52 1.18 -6.08 0.08
C LEU A 52 0.88 -5.27 1.33
N ARG A 53 0.35 -5.95 2.36
CA ARG A 53 0.19 -5.35 3.67
C ARG A 53 1.55 -5.38 4.36
N THR A 54 2.11 -4.22 4.68
CA THR A 54 3.45 -4.12 5.27
C THR A 54 3.42 -3.74 6.74
N HIS A 55 2.29 -3.26 7.21
CA HIS A 55 2.16 -2.71 8.55
C HIS A 55 0.68 -2.69 8.87
N ARG A 56 0.35 -2.62 10.16
CA ARG A 56 -1.07 -2.51 10.52
C ARG A 56 -1.73 -1.28 9.91
N SER A 57 -0.92 -0.29 9.52
CA SER A 57 -1.42 0.97 8.98
C SER A 57 -1.10 1.19 7.50
N TYR A 58 -0.42 0.25 6.83
CA TYR A 58 0.03 0.50 5.45
C TYR A 58 -0.21 -0.67 4.51
N ILE A 59 -0.62 -0.34 3.29
CA ILE A 59 -0.66 -1.25 2.14
C ILE A 59 0.08 -0.57 1.00
N ILE A 60 0.92 -1.32 0.28
CA ILE A 60 1.70 -0.79 -0.83
C ILE A 60 1.52 -1.63 -2.10
N PRO A 61 1.69 -1.01 -3.28
CA PRO A 61 1.74 -1.76 -4.54
C PRO A 61 3.11 -2.39 -4.72
N VAL A 62 3.14 -3.68 -4.96
CA VAL A 62 4.39 -4.44 -5.07
C VAL A 62 5.25 -3.93 -6.22
N ASN A 63 4.64 -3.58 -7.34
CA ASN A 63 5.37 -3.17 -8.53
C ASN A 63 6.01 -1.79 -8.46
N LYS A 64 5.77 -1.05 -7.37
CA LYS A 64 6.37 0.28 -7.19
C LYS A 64 7.50 0.27 -6.16
N VAL A 65 7.82 -0.90 -5.62
CA VAL A 65 8.93 -1.00 -4.66
C VAL A 65 10.25 -0.78 -5.38
N GLU A 66 11.02 0.20 -4.89
CA GLU A 66 12.32 0.53 -5.47
C GLU A 66 13.44 -0.10 -4.66
N ARG A 67 13.36 -0.02 -3.34
CA ARG A 67 14.31 -0.70 -2.46
C ARG A 67 13.62 -1.05 -1.16
N PHE A 68 14.11 -2.07 -0.50
CA PHE A 68 13.49 -2.54 0.74
C PHE A 68 14.49 -3.25 1.62
N SER A 69 14.18 -3.30 2.89
CA SER A 69 14.87 -4.09 3.89
C SER A 69 13.80 -4.86 4.68
N LYS A 70 14.18 -5.46 5.79
CA LYS A 70 13.20 -6.09 6.66
C LYS A 70 12.40 -5.10 7.49
N ARG A 71 12.76 -3.81 7.47
CA ARG A 71 12.14 -2.80 8.31
C ARG A 71 11.39 -1.73 7.55
N GLU A 72 11.73 -1.50 6.30
CA GLU A 72 11.16 -0.38 5.57
C GLU A 72 11.24 -0.57 4.07
N ILE A 73 10.41 0.19 3.38
CA ILE A 73 10.28 0.12 1.93
C ILE A 73 10.32 1.54 1.36
N ASN A 74 11.07 1.72 0.28
CA ASN A 74 11.03 2.93 -0.52
C ASN A 74 10.27 2.62 -1.82
N LEU A 75 9.28 3.43 -2.13
CA LEU A 75 8.50 3.31 -3.35
C LEU A 75 8.97 4.34 -4.37
N THR A 76 8.94 3.98 -5.64
CA THR A 76 9.26 4.89 -6.72
C THR A 76 8.27 6.05 -6.71
N GLY A 77 8.79 7.28 -6.73
CA GLY A 77 7.94 8.47 -6.76
C GLY A 77 7.31 8.83 -5.42
N CYS A 78 7.75 8.22 -4.33
CA CYS A 78 7.19 8.46 -3.01
C CYS A 78 8.25 9.07 -2.10
N ARG A 79 7.89 10.14 -1.39
CA ARG A 79 8.83 10.84 -0.51
C ARG A 79 8.98 10.19 0.84
N ILE A 80 7.94 9.48 1.29
CA ILE A 80 8.01 8.88 2.62
C ILE A 80 8.54 7.45 2.52
N VAL A 81 9.10 7.01 3.63
CA VAL A 81 9.55 5.63 3.78
C VAL A 81 8.41 4.86 4.45
N ILE A 82 8.02 3.74 3.86
CA ILE A 82 6.93 2.93 4.38
C ILE A 82 7.49 1.92 5.39
N PRO A 83 6.98 1.92 6.62
CA PRO A 83 7.49 0.96 7.62
C PRO A 83 6.96 -0.44 7.37
N ILE A 84 7.76 -1.41 7.81
CA ILE A 84 7.33 -2.80 7.86
C ILE A 84 7.21 -3.19 9.33
N GLY A 85 5.99 -3.52 9.76
CA GLY A 85 5.75 -3.97 11.12
C GLY A 85 6.32 -5.36 11.34
N ARG A 86 6.70 -5.66 12.59
CA ARG A 86 7.30 -6.95 12.93
C ARG A 86 6.47 -8.13 12.45
N GLN A 87 5.18 -8.06 12.64
CA GLN A 87 4.27 -9.15 12.27
C GLN A 87 4.20 -9.38 10.79
N TYR A 88 4.60 -8.38 10.01
CA TYR A 88 4.50 -8.42 8.55
C TYR A 88 5.84 -8.64 7.87
N ALA A 89 6.94 -8.56 8.62
CA ALA A 89 8.28 -8.51 8.05
C ALA A 89 8.64 -9.76 7.26
N GLU A 90 8.37 -10.93 7.81
CA GLU A 90 8.73 -12.19 7.17
C GLU A 90 8.00 -12.36 5.85
N ASN A 91 6.68 -12.17 5.86
CA ASN A 91 5.89 -12.31 4.66
C ASN A 91 6.24 -11.24 3.62
N ALA A 92 6.44 -9.99 4.07
CA ALA A 92 6.78 -8.90 3.16
C ALA A 92 8.12 -9.16 2.46
N TYR A 93 9.12 -9.54 3.24
CA TYR A 93 10.45 -9.80 2.69
C TYR A 93 10.43 -10.96 1.71
N ALA A 94 9.75 -12.05 2.07
CA ALA A 94 9.62 -13.21 1.21
C ALA A 94 8.88 -12.88 -0.08
N THR A 95 7.80 -12.13 0.00
CA THR A 95 7.01 -11.74 -1.17
C THR A 95 7.84 -10.87 -2.11
N LEU A 96 8.53 -9.87 -1.57
CA LEU A 96 9.31 -8.96 -2.40
C LEU A 96 10.51 -9.65 -3.04
N THR A 97 11.16 -10.57 -2.33
CA THR A 97 12.28 -11.34 -2.90
C THR A 97 11.83 -12.30 -3.99
N ALA A 98 10.66 -12.91 -3.82
CA ALA A 98 10.15 -13.88 -4.79
C ALA A 98 9.66 -13.22 -6.09
N ARG A 99 9.25 -11.96 -6.02
CA ARG A 99 8.62 -11.30 -7.16
C ARG A 99 9.53 -10.35 -7.91
N ASN A 100 10.71 -10.08 -7.37
CA ASN A 100 11.63 -9.10 -7.93
C ASN A 100 13.00 -9.71 -8.09
N MET A 101 13.78 -9.13 -9.01
CA MET A 101 15.20 -9.39 -9.03
C MET A 101 15.82 -8.53 -7.93
N VAL A 102 16.39 -9.17 -6.93
CA VAL A 102 16.94 -8.47 -5.77
C VAL A 102 18.45 -8.56 -5.79
N LEU A 103 19.09 -7.39 -5.73
CA LEU A 103 20.55 -7.29 -5.76
C LEU A 103 21.15 -7.06 -4.37
#